data_b30e4dae83c4e4df824703c5ee7de692
#
_entry.id   b30e4dae83c4e4df824703c5ee7de692
#
_cell.length_a   1.000
_cell.length_b   1.000
_cell.length_c   1.000
_cell.angle_alpha   90.00
_cell.angle_beta   90.00
_cell.angle_gamma   90.00
#
_symmetry.space_group_name_H-M   'P 1'
#
loop_
_entity.id
_entity.type
_entity.pdbx_description
1 polymer ?
#
loop_
_entity_poly.entity_id
_entity_poly.type
_entity_poly.pdbx_seq_one_letter_code
_entity_poly.pdbx_strand_id
1 'polypeptide(L)'
;KKIKVVVDATNNLLLKVLKYKPFLIKPNNHELGEIFNVELNTRDEVIPYAKKLQEMGAQNVLISMAGQGAVLVSDNNEVIQSKAPKGIVVNSVGAGDSMVAGFLAGYLETGNYKKAFINGLCCGSASAFQVGLATKEDVEKIKKTLSEN
;
A
#
# COMPACT_ATOMS: atom_id res chain seq x y z
N LYS A 1 14.58 -11.48 18.55
CA LYS A 1 13.84 -10.42 17.82
C LYS A 1 12.97 -11.10 16.78
N LYS A 2 11.68 -10.76 16.75
CA LYS A 2 10.75 -11.29 15.75
C LYS A 2 10.98 -10.52 14.45
N ILE A 3 11.45 -11.19 13.41
CA ILE A 3 11.66 -10.59 12.09
C ILE A 3 10.30 -10.31 11.45
N LYS A 4 10.09 -9.10 10.93
CA LYS A 4 8.91 -8.75 10.15
C LYS A 4 9.20 -9.05 8.68
N VAL A 5 8.41 -9.93 8.08
CA VAL A 5 8.53 -10.29 6.66
C VAL A 5 7.54 -9.48 5.85
N VAL A 6 8.01 -8.83 4.81
CA VAL A 6 7.19 -8.07 3.85
C VAL A 6 7.27 -8.80 2.52
N VAL A 7 6.12 -8.98 1.89
CA VAL A 7 6.04 -9.67 0.60
C VAL A 7 5.29 -8.79 -0.40
N ASP A 8 5.98 -8.44 -1.46
CA ASP A 8 5.40 -7.87 -2.68
C ASP A 8 5.51 -8.92 -3.78
N ALA A 9 4.45 -9.66 -3.98
CA ALA A 9 4.37 -10.76 -4.93
C ALA A 9 2.98 -10.81 -5.55
N THR A 10 2.88 -11.35 -6.75
CA THR A 10 1.65 -11.42 -7.53
C THR A 10 0.97 -12.79 -7.43
N ASN A 11 -0.36 -12.79 -7.50
CA ASN A 11 -1.22 -13.98 -7.71
C ASN A 11 -0.88 -15.20 -6.81
N ASN A 12 -0.57 -16.33 -7.46
CA ASN A 12 -0.32 -17.60 -6.77
C ASN A 12 0.86 -17.57 -5.80
N LEU A 13 1.86 -16.71 -6.02
CA LEU A 13 2.98 -16.57 -5.09
C LEU A 13 2.54 -15.89 -3.81
N LEU A 14 1.69 -14.87 -3.92
CA LEU A 14 1.12 -14.20 -2.77
C LEU A 14 0.36 -15.19 -1.88
N LEU A 15 -0.51 -16.00 -2.45
CA LEU A 15 -1.28 -17.00 -1.69
C LEU A 15 -0.38 -18.02 -0.97
N LYS A 16 0.71 -18.47 -1.61
CA LYS A 16 1.65 -19.43 -1.02
C LYS A 16 2.39 -18.89 0.20
N VAL A 17 2.59 -17.59 0.32
CA VAL A 17 3.32 -16.98 1.45
C VAL A 17 2.43 -16.66 2.64
N LEU A 18 1.10 -16.62 2.49
CA LEU A 18 0.17 -16.29 3.57
C LEU A 18 0.29 -17.23 4.78
N LYS A 19 0.56 -18.52 4.55
CA LYS A 19 0.80 -19.50 5.61
C LYS A 19 1.96 -19.15 6.55
N TYR A 20 2.88 -18.29 6.11
CA TYR A 20 4.02 -17.81 6.90
C TYR A 20 3.71 -16.53 7.66
N LYS A 21 2.47 -16.04 7.59
CA LYS A 21 1.97 -14.86 8.30
C LYS A 21 2.83 -13.61 8.06
N PRO A 22 3.01 -13.16 6.81
CA PRO A 22 3.80 -11.97 6.51
C PRO A 22 3.24 -10.75 7.26
N PHE A 23 4.16 -9.88 7.70
CA PHE A 23 3.79 -8.63 8.37
C PHE A 23 3.03 -7.69 7.45
N LEU A 24 3.44 -7.61 6.18
CA LEU A 24 2.81 -6.76 5.17
C LEU A 24 2.80 -7.48 3.82
N ILE A 25 1.69 -7.40 3.13
CA ILE A 25 1.55 -7.69 1.71
C ILE A 25 0.97 -6.47 0.99
N LYS A 26 1.34 -6.27 -0.29
CA LYS A 26 0.84 -5.16 -1.09
C LYS A 26 0.38 -5.60 -2.49
N PRO A 27 -0.78 -6.23 -2.64
CA PRO A 27 -1.41 -6.36 -3.96
C PRO A 27 -1.99 -5.03 -4.43
N ASN A 28 -2.16 -4.87 -5.74
CA ASN A 28 -3.05 -3.84 -6.28
C ASN A 28 -4.48 -4.39 -6.39
N ASN A 29 -5.44 -3.51 -6.74
CA ASN A 29 -6.84 -3.90 -6.85
C ASN A 29 -7.11 -4.96 -7.93
N HIS A 30 -6.36 -4.96 -9.03
CA HIS A 30 -6.48 -5.94 -10.11
C HIS A 30 -5.97 -7.31 -9.66
N GLU A 31 -4.78 -7.36 -9.05
CA GLU A 31 -4.20 -8.59 -8.48
C GLU A 31 -5.10 -9.18 -7.40
N LEU A 32 -5.68 -8.33 -6.54
CA LEU A 32 -6.67 -8.77 -5.55
C LEU A 32 -7.93 -9.33 -6.22
N GLY A 33 -8.40 -8.68 -7.27
CA GLY A 33 -9.54 -9.14 -8.05
C GLY A 33 -9.29 -10.49 -8.73
N GLU A 34 -8.11 -10.70 -9.31
CA GLU A 34 -7.70 -11.97 -9.90
C GLU A 34 -7.68 -13.11 -8.88
N ILE A 35 -7.17 -12.87 -7.66
CA ILE A 35 -7.15 -13.87 -6.58
C ILE A 35 -8.56 -14.36 -6.24
N PHE A 36 -9.55 -13.48 -6.24
CA PHE A 36 -10.91 -13.80 -5.84
C PHE A 36 -11.90 -13.92 -7.00
N ASN A 37 -11.41 -13.81 -8.25
CA ASN A 37 -12.20 -13.84 -9.48
C ASN A 37 -13.35 -12.81 -9.47
N VAL A 38 -13.04 -11.57 -9.12
CA VAL A 38 -13.96 -10.43 -9.06
C VAL A 38 -13.31 -9.18 -9.63
N GLU A 39 -14.11 -8.23 -10.08
CA GLU A 39 -13.65 -6.89 -10.47
C GLU A 39 -13.80 -5.93 -9.30
N LEU A 40 -12.73 -5.17 -8.97
CA LEU A 40 -12.65 -4.27 -7.83
C LEU A 40 -12.18 -2.89 -8.30
N ASN A 41 -13.09 -1.92 -8.30
CA ASN A 41 -12.88 -0.60 -8.88
C ASN A 41 -12.86 0.53 -7.84
N THR A 42 -13.38 0.31 -6.64
CA THR A 42 -13.46 1.32 -5.58
C THR A 42 -12.73 0.87 -4.31
N ARG A 43 -12.37 1.85 -3.48
CA ARG A 43 -11.69 1.57 -2.21
C ARG A 43 -12.56 0.77 -1.23
N ASP A 44 -13.86 0.98 -1.26
CA ASP A 44 -14.77 0.24 -0.38
C ASP A 44 -14.91 -1.22 -0.82
N GLU A 45 -14.87 -1.49 -2.13
CA GLU A 45 -14.96 -2.85 -2.66
C GLU A 45 -13.77 -3.73 -2.30
N VAL A 46 -12.56 -3.16 -2.15
CA VAL A 46 -11.36 -3.94 -1.82
C VAL A 46 -11.30 -4.36 -0.35
N ILE A 47 -11.97 -3.65 0.55
CA ILE A 47 -11.88 -3.88 2.01
C ILE A 47 -12.28 -5.31 2.43
N PRO A 48 -13.41 -5.87 1.98
CA PRO A 48 -13.80 -7.24 2.35
C PRO A 48 -12.77 -8.28 1.91
N TYR A 49 -12.16 -8.10 0.74
CA TYR A 49 -11.16 -9.02 0.20
C TYR A 49 -9.79 -8.88 0.87
N ALA A 50 -9.42 -7.67 1.26
CA ALA A 50 -8.24 -7.44 2.10
C ALA A 50 -8.38 -8.17 3.46
N LYS A 51 -9.56 -8.13 4.08
CA LYS A 51 -9.86 -8.89 5.31
C LYS A 51 -9.77 -10.40 5.10
N LYS A 52 -10.24 -10.92 3.96
CA LYS A 52 -10.06 -12.35 3.62
C LYS A 52 -8.59 -12.72 3.53
N LEU A 53 -7.72 -11.88 2.97
CA LEU A 53 -6.28 -12.13 2.96
C LEU A 53 -5.68 -12.12 4.38
N GLN A 54 -6.21 -11.34 5.31
CA GLN A 54 -5.83 -11.40 6.72
C GLN A 54 -6.27 -12.73 7.36
N GLU A 55 -7.49 -13.17 7.11
CA GLU A 55 -7.99 -14.48 7.58
C GLU A 55 -7.13 -15.63 7.04
N MET A 56 -6.57 -15.49 5.83
CA MET A 56 -5.65 -16.44 5.22
C MET A 56 -4.22 -16.34 5.75
N GLY A 57 -3.88 -15.31 6.54
CA GLY A 57 -2.62 -15.23 7.28
C GLY A 57 -1.86 -13.91 7.21
N ALA A 58 -2.14 -12.99 6.30
CA ALA A 58 -1.47 -11.68 6.28
C ALA A 58 -1.78 -10.88 7.56
N GLN A 59 -0.78 -10.23 8.15
CA GLN A 59 -1.03 -9.36 9.30
C GLN A 59 -1.58 -8.01 8.85
N ASN A 60 -0.95 -7.38 7.86
CA ASN A 60 -1.39 -6.11 7.29
C ASN A 60 -1.50 -6.25 5.76
N VAL A 61 -2.56 -5.66 5.19
CA VAL A 61 -2.82 -5.70 3.75
C VAL A 61 -2.92 -4.26 3.24
N LEU A 62 -1.98 -3.85 2.40
CA LEU A 62 -1.94 -2.55 1.73
C LEU A 62 -2.36 -2.74 0.28
N ILE A 63 -3.49 -2.18 -0.11
CA ILE A 63 -3.98 -2.25 -1.49
C ILE A 63 -3.67 -0.95 -2.21
N SER A 64 -2.88 -1.01 -3.29
CA SER A 64 -2.64 0.13 -4.17
C SER A 64 -3.70 0.18 -5.27
N MET A 65 -4.19 1.38 -5.59
CA MET A 65 -5.31 1.58 -6.52
C MET A 65 -5.06 2.73 -7.50
N ALA A 66 -3.79 2.96 -7.87
CA ALA A 66 -3.39 4.03 -8.78
C ALA A 66 -4.07 5.38 -8.45
N GLY A 67 -4.78 6.00 -9.37
CA GLY A 67 -5.49 7.27 -9.17
C GLY A 67 -6.57 7.26 -8.09
N GLN A 68 -7.07 6.09 -7.70
CA GLN A 68 -8.00 5.93 -6.58
C GLN A 68 -7.32 6.03 -5.20
N GLY A 69 -5.98 5.97 -5.16
CA GLY A 69 -5.21 6.03 -3.94
C GLY A 69 -4.87 4.66 -3.36
N ALA A 70 -5.16 4.44 -2.09
CA ALA A 70 -4.84 3.18 -1.42
C ALA A 70 -5.76 2.89 -0.24
N VAL A 71 -5.74 1.63 0.19
CA VAL A 71 -6.42 1.14 1.40
C VAL A 71 -5.45 0.29 2.20
N LEU A 72 -5.39 0.49 3.51
CA LEU A 72 -4.70 -0.38 4.46
C LEU A 72 -5.72 -1.04 5.38
N VAL A 73 -5.64 -2.34 5.51
CA VAL A 73 -6.30 -3.10 6.58
C VAL A 73 -5.20 -3.65 7.49
N SER A 74 -5.15 -3.18 8.74
CA SER A 74 -4.08 -3.47 9.68
C SER A 74 -4.44 -4.57 10.69
N ASP A 75 -3.45 -5.14 11.35
CA ASP A 75 -3.60 -6.26 12.30
C ASP A 75 -4.37 -5.88 13.57
N ASN A 76 -4.57 -4.58 13.83
CA ASN A 76 -5.45 -4.08 14.90
C ASN A 76 -6.90 -3.83 14.42
N ASN A 77 -7.30 -4.37 13.25
CA ASN A 77 -8.61 -4.19 12.61
C ASN A 77 -8.93 -2.75 12.16
N GLU A 78 -7.94 -1.88 12.08
CA GLU A 78 -8.11 -0.53 11.58
C GLU A 78 -8.12 -0.53 10.03
N VAL A 79 -9.10 0.15 9.45
CA VAL A 79 -9.18 0.40 8.01
C VAL A 79 -8.83 1.85 7.74
N ILE A 80 -7.75 2.08 7.01
CA ILE A 80 -7.28 3.41 6.64
C ILE A 80 -7.32 3.51 5.12
N GLN A 81 -7.95 4.56 4.61
CA GLN A 81 -8.02 4.78 3.17
C GLN A 81 -7.79 6.26 2.83
N SER A 82 -7.23 6.51 1.67
CA SER A 82 -7.02 7.86 1.15
C SER A 82 -7.08 7.88 -0.37
N LYS A 83 -7.52 9.00 -0.94
CA LYS A 83 -7.36 9.28 -2.37
C LYS A 83 -5.88 9.43 -2.70
N ALA A 84 -5.52 9.22 -3.96
CA ALA A 84 -4.19 9.55 -4.43
C ALA A 84 -3.94 11.07 -4.31
N PRO A 85 -2.72 11.47 -3.92
CA PRO A 85 -2.29 12.86 -4.08
C PRO A 85 -2.47 13.32 -5.53
N LYS A 86 -2.83 14.59 -5.71
CA LYS A 86 -2.98 15.16 -7.05
C LYS A 86 -1.60 15.38 -7.69
N GLY A 87 -1.45 14.96 -8.95
CA GLY A 87 -0.24 15.13 -9.72
C GLY A 87 -0.38 14.51 -11.11
N ILE A 88 0.60 14.76 -11.95
CA ILE A 88 0.67 14.17 -13.30
C ILE A 88 1.55 12.94 -13.24
N VAL A 89 0.99 11.78 -13.57
CA VAL A 89 1.76 10.54 -13.64
C VAL A 89 2.69 10.59 -14.86
N VAL A 90 3.98 10.52 -14.59
CA VAL A 90 5.06 10.49 -15.60
C VAL A 90 5.53 9.06 -15.82
N ASN A 91 5.75 8.31 -14.72
CA ASN A 91 6.19 6.92 -14.79
C ASN A 91 5.75 6.17 -13.53
N SER A 92 4.92 5.15 -13.69
CA SER A 92 4.42 4.34 -12.57
C SER A 92 5.35 3.18 -12.16
N VAL A 93 6.43 2.93 -12.91
CA VAL A 93 7.40 1.86 -12.59
C VAL A 93 8.11 2.19 -11.27
N GLY A 94 8.12 1.23 -10.35
CA GLY A 94 8.70 1.40 -9.02
C GLY A 94 7.84 2.18 -8.00
N ALA A 95 6.68 2.72 -8.42
CA ALA A 95 5.78 3.41 -7.49
C ALA A 95 5.26 2.48 -6.38
N GLY A 96 4.96 1.23 -6.72
CA GLY A 96 4.57 0.20 -5.76
C GLY A 96 5.67 -0.09 -4.74
N ASP A 97 6.90 -0.29 -5.21
CA ASP A 97 8.08 -0.53 -4.35
C ASP A 97 8.33 0.67 -3.43
N SER A 98 8.23 1.89 -3.97
CA SER A 98 8.34 3.13 -3.21
C SER A 98 7.25 3.26 -2.14
N MET A 99 6.03 2.80 -2.43
CA MET A 99 4.93 2.77 -1.44
C MET A 99 5.25 1.81 -0.29
N VAL A 100 5.75 0.62 -0.58
CA VAL A 100 6.17 -0.35 0.44
C VAL A 100 7.31 0.20 1.28
N ALA A 101 8.36 0.73 0.64
CA ALA A 101 9.51 1.33 1.33
C ALA A 101 9.09 2.49 2.24
N GLY A 102 8.25 3.39 1.74
CA GLY A 102 7.71 4.52 2.49
C GLY A 102 6.84 4.08 3.67
N PHE A 103 6.00 3.07 3.48
CA PHE A 103 5.21 2.50 4.57
C PHE A 103 6.11 1.93 5.68
N LEU A 104 7.12 1.14 5.31
CA LEU A 104 8.03 0.54 6.27
C LEU A 104 8.85 1.60 7.02
N ALA A 105 9.38 2.60 6.31
CA ALA A 105 10.11 3.70 6.95
C ALA A 105 9.23 4.43 7.98
N GLY A 106 8.01 4.80 7.61
CA GLY A 106 7.07 5.46 8.51
C GLY A 106 6.65 4.60 9.70
N TYR A 107 6.48 3.29 9.50
CA TYR A 107 6.14 2.36 10.57
C TYR A 107 7.31 2.15 11.55
N LEU A 108 8.52 1.97 11.04
CA LEU A 108 9.70 1.77 11.87
C LEU A 108 10.03 3.02 12.71
N GLU A 109 9.77 4.20 12.17
CA GLU A 109 9.99 5.48 12.86
C GLU A 109 8.95 5.75 13.95
N THR A 110 7.67 5.43 13.68
CA THR A 110 6.55 5.92 14.50
C THR A 110 5.75 4.83 15.22
N GLY A 111 5.82 3.59 14.76
CA GLY A 111 4.94 2.51 15.20
C GLY A 111 3.45 2.72 14.89
N ASN A 112 3.11 3.73 14.08
CA ASN A 112 1.74 4.16 13.81
C ASN A 112 1.33 3.83 12.37
N TYR A 113 0.26 3.04 12.19
CA TYR A 113 -0.21 2.60 10.88
C TYR A 113 -0.69 3.75 9.99
N LYS A 114 -1.38 4.75 10.55
CA LYS A 114 -1.85 5.90 9.77
C LYS A 114 -0.68 6.72 9.22
N LYS A 115 0.34 6.99 10.03
CA LYS A 115 1.55 7.70 9.59
C LYS A 115 2.33 6.88 8.56
N ALA A 116 2.46 5.58 8.78
CA ALA A 116 3.08 4.65 7.83
C ALA A 116 2.34 4.63 6.48
N PHE A 117 1.01 4.52 6.52
CA PHE A 117 0.17 4.53 5.32
C PHE A 117 0.33 5.82 4.51
N ILE A 118 0.22 6.98 5.16
CA ILE A 118 0.38 8.28 4.49
C ILE A 118 1.79 8.42 3.90
N ASN A 119 2.82 8.01 4.64
CA ASN A 119 4.20 8.05 4.12
C ASN A 119 4.37 7.16 2.89
N GLY A 120 3.82 5.94 2.92
CA GLY A 120 3.83 5.03 1.77
C GLY A 120 3.11 5.59 0.56
N LEU A 121 1.89 6.12 0.76
CA LEU A 121 1.09 6.73 -0.31
C LEU A 121 1.84 7.91 -0.96
N CYS A 122 2.47 8.77 -0.16
CA CYS A 122 3.24 9.91 -0.67
C CYS A 122 4.49 9.46 -1.41
N CYS A 123 5.22 8.45 -0.92
CA CYS A 123 6.41 7.91 -1.59
C CYS A 123 6.06 7.29 -2.95
N GLY A 124 5.00 6.49 -3.02
CA GLY A 124 4.52 5.90 -4.28
C GLY A 124 4.08 6.96 -5.28
N SER A 125 3.31 7.96 -4.83
CA SER A 125 2.83 9.05 -5.69
C SER A 125 3.98 9.95 -6.16
N ALA A 126 4.90 10.32 -5.27
CA ALA A 126 6.06 11.12 -5.63
C ALA A 126 6.92 10.43 -6.69
N SER A 127 7.13 9.11 -6.57
CA SER A 127 7.86 8.33 -7.59
C SER A 127 7.09 8.25 -8.92
N ALA A 128 5.76 8.16 -8.88
CA ALA A 128 4.95 8.14 -10.10
C ALA A 128 4.93 9.49 -10.85
N PHE A 129 5.19 10.60 -10.19
CA PHE A 129 5.14 11.93 -10.77
C PHE A 129 6.44 12.39 -11.44
N GLN A 130 7.46 11.53 -11.50
CA GLN A 130 8.74 11.85 -12.12
C GLN A 130 9.36 10.65 -12.85
N VAL A 131 10.44 10.88 -13.58
CA VAL A 131 11.10 9.85 -14.39
C VAL A 131 11.84 8.82 -13.52
N GLY A 132 12.36 9.23 -12.35
CA GLY A 132 13.13 8.39 -11.43
C GLY A 132 12.43 8.20 -10.08
N LEU A 133 13.17 7.63 -9.12
CA LEU A 133 12.68 7.54 -7.75
C LEU A 133 12.63 8.92 -7.08
N ALA A 134 11.61 9.13 -6.25
CA ALA A 134 11.42 10.38 -5.53
C ALA A 134 12.51 10.62 -4.48
N THR A 135 12.88 11.88 -4.33
CA THR A 135 13.70 12.34 -3.21
C THR A 135 12.84 12.54 -1.95
N LYS A 136 13.50 12.69 -0.80
CA LYS A 136 12.80 13.03 0.44
C LYS A 136 12.03 14.35 0.33
N GLU A 137 12.57 15.33 -0.36
CA GLU A 137 11.94 16.65 -0.57
C GLU A 137 10.65 16.53 -1.39
N ASP A 138 10.64 15.69 -2.43
CA ASP A 138 9.45 15.44 -3.25
C ASP A 138 8.33 14.81 -2.44
N VAL A 139 8.67 13.84 -1.59
CA VAL A 139 7.72 13.19 -0.67
C VAL A 139 7.14 14.19 0.32
N GLU A 140 7.96 15.06 0.93
CA GLU A 140 7.49 16.07 1.88
C GLU A 140 6.59 17.12 1.23
N LYS A 141 6.84 17.51 -0.02
CA LYS A 141 5.94 18.40 -0.78
C LYS A 141 4.54 17.75 -0.93
N ILE A 142 4.49 16.48 -1.28
CA ILE A 142 3.21 15.76 -1.44
C ILE A 142 2.49 15.59 -0.11
N LYS A 143 3.19 15.31 0.98
CA LYS A 143 2.58 15.24 2.32
C LYS A 143 1.87 16.54 2.71
N LYS A 144 2.47 17.70 2.42
CA LYS A 144 1.86 19.00 2.68
C LYS A 144 0.54 19.17 1.93
N THR A 145 0.49 18.79 0.65
CA THR A 145 -0.75 18.91 -0.15
C THR A 145 -1.87 17.98 0.34
N LEU A 146 -1.55 16.83 0.96
CA LEU A 146 -2.55 15.95 1.55
C LEU A 146 -3.13 16.47 2.87
N SER A 147 -2.35 17.23 3.64
CA SER A 147 -2.79 17.79 4.91
C SER A 147 -3.66 19.06 4.76
N GLU A 148 -3.67 19.67 3.57
CA GLU A 148 -4.43 20.89 3.25
C GLU A 148 -5.81 20.60 2.61
N ASN A 149 -6.14 19.33 2.35
CA ASN A 149 -7.41 18.85 1.78
C ASN A 149 -8.16 17.93 2.76
#